data_f7709cacfc11a8855db3e7ca5c5e52b4
#
_entry.id   f7709cacfc11a8855db3e7ca5c5e52b4
#
_cell.length_a   1.000
_cell.length_b   1.000
_cell.length_c   1.000
_cell.angle_alpha   90.00
_cell.angle_beta   90.00
_cell.angle_gamma   90.00
#
_symmetry.space_group_name_H-M   'P 1'
#
loop_
_entity.id
_entity.type
_entity.pdbx_description
1 polymer ?
#
loop_
_entity_poly.entity_id
_entity_poly.type
_entity_poly.pdbx_seq_one_letter_code
_entity_poly.pdbx_strand_id
1 'polypeptide(L)'
;MVTPLRGTDPGSVSQLGGILRTTAAALAAGAAELHPGTPLVTLCVTTATHLDSMGSALQVQAQELAEAAVARSRLRERATATGLELREWSVIEPFGVVSAEVAARRSLDQAQLQAQADRLAAQVARTRSRLVRELAQARAHLAQAAEVARART
;
A
#
# COMPACT_ATOMS: atom_id res chain seq x y z
N MET A 1 -17.97 -3.15 14.18
CA MET A 1 -17.96 -4.00 12.98
C MET A 1 -17.03 -3.34 11.96
N VAL A 2 -15.77 -3.79 11.88
CA VAL A 2 -14.78 -3.21 10.98
C VAL A 2 -15.03 -3.82 9.61
N THR A 3 -15.52 -3.04 8.67
CA THR A 3 -15.64 -3.43 7.26
C THR A 3 -14.23 -3.77 6.77
N PRO A 4 -13.97 -5.00 6.26
CA PRO A 4 -12.67 -5.29 5.69
C PRO A 4 -12.46 -4.34 4.53
N LEU A 5 -11.37 -3.56 4.55
CA LEU A 5 -10.92 -2.74 3.44
C LEU A 5 -10.74 -3.64 2.21
N ARG A 6 -11.80 -3.76 1.41
CA ARG A 6 -11.74 -4.41 0.09
C ARG A 6 -10.76 -3.61 -0.74
N GLY A 7 -9.58 -4.19 -0.94
CA GLY A 7 -8.56 -3.77 -1.89
C GLY A 7 -8.18 -2.28 -1.76
N THR A 8 -7.13 -1.96 -1.02
CA THR A 8 -6.53 -0.62 -1.10
C THR A 8 -6.09 -0.43 -2.54
N ASP A 9 -6.87 0.35 -3.30
CA ASP A 9 -6.54 0.69 -4.68
C ASP A 9 -5.26 1.52 -4.70
N PRO A 10 -4.22 1.11 -5.47
CA PRO A 10 -2.95 1.83 -5.56
C PRO A 10 -3.13 3.31 -5.97
N GLY A 11 -4.12 3.59 -6.82
CA GLY A 11 -4.45 4.94 -7.26
C GLY A 11 -4.88 5.84 -6.09
N SER A 12 -5.77 5.34 -5.23
CA SER A 12 -6.24 6.07 -4.05
C SER A 12 -5.11 6.32 -3.05
N VAL A 13 -4.20 5.35 -2.86
CA VAL A 13 -3.03 5.52 -1.99
C VAL A 13 -2.07 6.57 -2.55
N SER A 14 -1.81 6.54 -3.85
CA SER A 14 -0.96 7.53 -4.54
C SER A 14 -1.57 8.94 -4.45
N GLN A 15 -2.87 9.08 -4.66
CA GLN A 15 -3.58 10.35 -4.57
C GLN A 15 -3.51 10.93 -3.15
N LEU A 16 -3.71 10.11 -2.12
CA LEU A 16 -3.55 10.53 -0.72
C LEU A 16 -2.13 11.02 -0.46
N GLY A 17 -1.11 10.31 -0.95
CA GLY A 17 0.29 10.72 -0.86
C GLY A 17 0.53 12.09 -1.50
N GLY A 18 -0.05 12.33 -2.69
CA GLY A 18 0.02 13.62 -3.37
C GLY A 18 -0.63 14.75 -2.57
N ILE A 19 -1.82 14.52 -2.00
CA ILE A 19 -2.53 15.50 -1.15
C ILE A 19 -1.68 15.87 0.07
N LEU A 20 -1.09 14.90 0.76
CA LEU A 20 -0.25 15.16 1.93
C LEU A 20 0.96 16.01 1.59
N ARG A 21 1.63 15.73 0.48
CA ARG A 21 2.78 16.53 0.02
C ARG A 21 2.40 17.95 -0.38
N THR A 22 1.27 18.13 -1.07
CA THR A 22 0.75 19.46 -1.40
C THR A 22 0.41 20.26 -0.13
N THR A 23 -0.21 19.61 0.86
CA THR A 23 -0.52 20.23 2.15
C THR A 23 0.75 20.58 2.92
N ALA A 24 1.77 19.72 2.88
CA ALA A 24 3.08 20.00 3.47
C ALA A 24 3.73 21.24 2.86
N ALA A 25 3.73 21.34 1.53
CA ALA A 25 4.28 22.49 0.83
C ALA A 25 3.54 23.80 1.18
N ALA A 26 2.20 23.77 1.23
CA ALA A 26 1.40 24.92 1.63
C ALA A 26 1.68 25.35 3.08
N LEU A 27 1.81 24.39 3.99
CA LEU A 27 2.12 24.65 5.40
C LEU A 27 3.54 25.25 5.57
N ALA A 28 4.51 24.73 4.83
CA ALA A 28 5.88 25.26 4.84
C ALA A 28 5.94 26.69 4.25
N ALA A 29 5.20 26.97 3.17
CA ALA A 29 5.10 28.31 2.60
C ALA A 29 4.46 29.30 3.58
N GLY A 30 3.35 28.93 4.22
CA GLY A 30 2.72 29.77 5.24
C GLY A 30 3.63 30.01 6.46
N ALA A 31 4.43 29.03 6.86
CA ALA A 31 5.40 29.19 7.95
C ALA A 31 6.49 30.22 7.61
N ALA A 32 6.89 30.34 6.33
CA ALA A 32 7.88 31.29 5.88
C ALA A 32 7.42 32.76 5.96
N GLU A 33 6.09 32.98 5.94
CA GLU A 33 5.50 34.32 6.10
C GLU A 33 5.39 34.77 7.57
N LEU A 34 5.58 33.87 8.51
CA LEU A 34 5.50 34.15 9.95
C LEU A 34 6.84 34.66 10.48
N HIS A 35 6.80 35.35 11.61
CA HIS A 35 8.02 35.85 12.28
C HIS A 35 8.94 34.69 12.67
N PRO A 36 10.21 34.70 12.20
CA PRO A 36 11.15 33.61 12.48
C PRO A 36 11.39 33.42 13.99
N GLY A 37 11.57 32.15 14.40
CA GLY A 37 11.82 31.80 15.79
C GLY A 37 10.59 31.67 16.68
N THR A 38 9.40 31.89 16.15
CA THR A 38 8.19 31.63 16.93
C THR A 38 7.91 30.13 17.08
N PRO A 39 7.33 29.70 18.22
CA PRO A 39 6.94 28.29 18.41
C PRO A 39 5.96 27.79 17.33
N LEU A 40 5.19 28.68 16.76
CA LEU A 40 4.23 28.37 15.68
C LEU A 40 4.97 28.00 14.39
N VAL A 41 6.02 28.71 14.03
CA VAL A 41 6.88 28.39 12.86
C VAL A 41 7.48 27.00 13.03
N THR A 42 8.05 26.70 14.20
CA THR A 42 8.62 25.38 14.49
C THR A 42 7.57 24.26 14.36
N LEU A 43 6.36 24.47 14.86
CA LEU A 43 5.25 23.53 14.75
C LEU A 43 4.86 23.30 13.29
N CYS A 44 4.70 24.37 12.52
CA CYS A 44 4.35 24.30 11.09
C CYS A 44 5.43 23.58 10.27
N VAL A 45 6.70 23.91 10.45
CA VAL A 45 7.81 23.27 9.74
C VAL A 45 7.92 21.78 10.10
N THR A 46 7.82 21.43 11.38
CA THR A 46 7.87 20.03 11.81
C THR A 46 6.70 19.25 11.23
N THR A 47 5.49 19.80 11.28
CA THR A 47 4.30 19.15 10.72
C THR A 47 4.42 18.99 9.21
N ALA A 48 4.90 20.01 8.50
CA ALA A 48 5.14 19.95 7.04
C ALA A 48 6.13 18.84 6.69
N THR A 49 7.24 18.72 7.42
CA THR A 49 8.24 17.67 7.21
C THR A 49 7.63 16.27 7.41
N HIS A 50 6.82 16.08 8.44
CA HIS A 50 6.14 14.81 8.67
C HIS A 50 5.14 14.48 7.55
N LEU A 51 4.34 15.44 7.10
CA LEU A 51 3.38 15.26 6.02
C LEU A 51 4.06 14.90 4.69
N ASP A 52 5.17 15.56 4.36
CA ASP A 52 5.92 15.27 3.12
C ASP A 52 6.54 13.88 3.16
N SER A 53 7.17 13.51 4.28
CA SER A 53 7.74 12.17 4.49
C SER A 53 6.68 11.07 4.34
N MET A 54 5.52 11.29 4.95
CA MET A 54 4.38 10.37 4.82
C MET A 54 3.85 10.28 3.41
N GLY A 55 3.67 11.41 2.76
CA GLY A 55 3.19 11.46 1.38
C GLY A 55 4.13 10.69 0.45
N SER A 56 5.44 10.83 0.63
CA SER A 56 6.46 10.09 -0.12
C SER A 56 6.38 8.58 0.16
N ALA A 57 6.25 8.18 1.42
CA ALA A 57 6.11 6.77 1.79
C ALA A 57 4.86 6.13 1.19
N LEU A 58 3.73 6.84 1.20
CA LEU A 58 2.49 6.37 0.56
C LEU A 58 2.63 6.19 -0.95
N GLN A 59 3.34 7.07 -1.63
CA GLN A 59 3.60 6.94 -3.07
C GLN A 59 4.45 5.71 -3.39
N VAL A 60 5.50 5.45 -2.61
CA VAL A 60 6.32 4.23 -2.75
C VAL A 60 5.48 2.97 -2.55
N GLN A 61 4.64 2.95 -1.53
CA GLN A 61 3.76 1.80 -1.26
C GLN A 61 2.69 1.61 -2.33
N ALA A 62 2.15 2.70 -2.90
CA ALA A 62 1.24 2.65 -4.02
C ALA A 62 1.89 1.99 -5.24
N GLN A 63 3.15 2.33 -5.52
CA GLN A 63 3.92 1.71 -6.59
C GLN A 63 4.14 0.21 -6.33
N GLU A 64 4.56 -0.19 -5.12
CA GLU A 64 4.74 -1.60 -4.74
C GLU A 64 3.44 -2.41 -4.94
N LEU A 65 2.29 -1.83 -4.57
CA LEU A 65 0.98 -2.47 -4.76
C LEU A 65 0.59 -2.57 -6.24
N ALA A 66 0.89 -1.56 -7.05
CA ALA A 66 0.64 -1.59 -8.48
C ALA A 66 1.51 -2.65 -9.19
N GLU A 67 2.78 -2.74 -8.84
CA GLU A 67 3.69 -3.78 -9.35
C GLU A 67 3.21 -5.19 -8.96
N ALA A 68 2.75 -5.37 -7.72
CA ALA A 68 2.17 -6.63 -7.26
C ALA A 68 0.89 -6.99 -8.02
N ALA A 69 0.05 -6.02 -8.36
CA ALA A 69 -1.15 -6.24 -9.17
C ALA A 69 -0.79 -6.73 -10.59
N VAL A 70 0.22 -6.14 -11.23
CA VAL A 70 0.73 -6.58 -12.52
C VAL A 70 1.32 -7.99 -12.43
N ALA A 71 2.12 -8.27 -11.41
CA ALA A 71 2.70 -9.60 -11.18
C ALA A 71 1.60 -10.66 -10.98
N ARG A 72 0.54 -10.33 -10.25
CA ARG A 72 -0.62 -11.22 -10.07
C ARG A 72 -1.36 -11.49 -11.38
N SER A 73 -1.51 -10.47 -12.24
CA SER A 73 -2.12 -10.66 -13.58
C SER A 73 -1.30 -11.63 -14.43
N ARG A 74 0.02 -11.46 -14.49
CA ARG A 74 0.92 -12.38 -15.18
C ARG A 74 0.88 -13.81 -14.64
N LEU A 75 0.77 -13.94 -13.31
CA LEU A 75 0.63 -15.23 -12.67
C LEU A 75 -0.69 -15.93 -13.06
N ARG A 76 -1.78 -15.17 -13.15
CA ARG A 76 -3.08 -15.66 -13.61
C ARG A 76 -3.01 -16.13 -15.07
N GLU A 77 -2.40 -15.34 -15.94
CA GLU A 77 -2.21 -15.71 -17.36
C GLU A 77 -1.43 -17.00 -17.50
N ARG A 78 -0.35 -17.17 -16.72
CA ARG A 78 0.44 -18.40 -16.70
C ARG A 78 -0.33 -19.60 -16.18
N ALA A 79 -1.11 -19.44 -15.11
CA ALA A 79 -1.99 -20.49 -14.60
C ALA A 79 -2.98 -20.93 -15.68
N THR A 80 -3.64 -19.98 -16.34
CA THR A 80 -4.58 -20.28 -17.44
C THR A 80 -3.88 -21.01 -18.60
N ALA A 81 -2.68 -20.61 -18.98
CA ALA A 81 -1.91 -21.26 -20.05
C ALA A 81 -1.54 -22.73 -19.73
N THR A 82 -1.46 -23.11 -18.47
CA THR A 82 -1.21 -24.49 -18.02
C THR A 82 -2.50 -25.26 -17.68
N GLY A 83 -3.67 -24.66 -17.93
CA GLY A 83 -4.97 -25.26 -17.62
C GLY A 83 -5.33 -25.23 -16.14
N LEU A 84 -4.70 -24.33 -15.38
CA LEU A 84 -4.97 -24.06 -13.97
C LEU A 84 -5.70 -22.72 -13.79
N GLU A 85 -6.28 -22.50 -12.62
CA GLU A 85 -6.98 -21.25 -12.29
C GLU A 85 -6.39 -20.63 -11.03
N LEU A 86 -6.12 -19.31 -11.06
CA LEU A 86 -5.73 -18.54 -9.88
C LEU A 86 -6.98 -17.88 -9.27
N ARG A 87 -7.47 -18.41 -8.14
CA ARG A 87 -8.54 -17.81 -7.32
C ARG A 87 -7.93 -17.15 -6.09
N GLU A 88 -8.13 -15.85 -6.00
CA GLU A 88 -7.45 -15.01 -4.99
C GLU A 88 -5.93 -15.23 -5.01
N TRP A 89 -5.41 -16.10 -4.15
CA TRP A 89 -4.00 -16.47 -4.07
C TRP A 89 -3.79 -17.99 -4.13
N SER A 90 -4.85 -18.75 -4.43
CA SER A 90 -4.81 -20.22 -4.54
C SER A 90 -4.80 -20.62 -6.00
N VAL A 91 -3.86 -21.47 -6.38
CA VAL A 91 -3.82 -22.10 -7.69
C VAL A 91 -4.56 -23.42 -7.63
N ILE A 92 -5.65 -23.53 -8.35
CA ILE A 92 -6.53 -24.69 -8.34
C ILE A 92 -6.59 -25.34 -9.73
N GLU A 93 -6.77 -26.66 -9.73
CA GLU A 93 -7.08 -27.40 -10.94
C GLU A 93 -8.60 -27.36 -11.18
N PRO A 94 -9.08 -26.90 -12.33
CA PRO A 94 -10.49 -26.96 -12.66
C PRO A 94 -10.93 -28.40 -12.84
N PHE A 95 -12.18 -28.70 -12.47
CA PHE A 95 -12.75 -30.05 -12.65
C PHE A 95 -12.71 -30.50 -14.13
N GLY A 96 -12.19 -31.69 -14.35
CA GLY A 96 -12.15 -32.30 -15.67
C GLY A 96 -11.44 -33.65 -15.66
N VAL A 97 -11.74 -34.52 -16.64
CA VAL A 97 -11.04 -35.78 -16.83
C VAL A 97 -9.82 -35.51 -17.70
N VAL A 98 -8.63 -35.77 -17.16
CA VAL A 98 -7.35 -35.64 -17.87
C VAL A 98 -6.59 -36.95 -17.80
N SER A 99 -5.65 -37.19 -18.73
CA SER A 99 -4.75 -38.33 -18.67
C SER A 99 -3.81 -38.23 -17.45
N ALA A 100 -3.33 -39.37 -16.97
CA ALA A 100 -2.39 -39.43 -15.85
C ALA A 100 -1.12 -38.61 -16.08
N GLU A 101 -0.61 -38.59 -17.31
CA GLU A 101 0.55 -37.79 -17.69
C GLU A 101 0.30 -36.29 -17.59
N VAL A 102 -0.85 -35.83 -18.10
CA VAL A 102 -1.28 -34.44 -17.99
C VAL A 102 -1.50 -34.04 -16.54
N ALA A 103 -2.11 -34.91 -15.73
CA ALA A 103 -2.33 -34.68 -14.30
C ALA A 103 -0.99 -34.51 -13.54
N ALA A 104 -0.01 -35.40 -13.80
CA ALA A 104 1.31 -35.30 -13.18
C ALA A 104 2.03 -33.99 -13.55
N ARG A 105 1.97 -33.57 -14.80
CA ARG A 105 2.55 -32.29 -15.25
C ARG A 105 1.88 -31.10 -14.62
N ARG A 106 0.55 -31.08 -14.57
CA ARG A 106 -0.24 -30.01 -13.91
C ARG A 106 0.05 -29.90 -12.43
N SER A 107 0.27 -31.02 -11.75
CA SER A 107 0.63 -31.04 -10.31
C SER A 107 1.97 -30.30 -10.05
N LEU A 108 2.98 -30.52 -10.92
CA LEU A 108 4.25 -29.79 -10.81
C LEU A 108 4.09 -28.30 -11.10
N ASP A 109 3.36 -27.96 -12.16
CA ASP A 109 3.08 -26.56 -12.51
C ASP A 109 2.28 -25.86 -11.39
N GLN A 110 1.30 -26.54 -10.81
CA GLN A 110 0.50 -26.04 -9.69
C GLN A 110 1.38 -25.72 -8.48
N ALA A 111 2.28 -26.62 -8.10
CA ALA A 111 3.18 -26.41 -6.96
C ALA A 111 4.09 -25.19 -7.18
N GLN A 112 4.64 -25.03 -8.39
CA GLN A 112 5.49 -23.88 -8.73
C GLN A 112 4.72 -22.56 -8.74
N LEU A 113 3.53 -22.54 -9.33
CA LEU A 113 2.69 -21.35 -9.41
C LEU A 113 2.14 -20.98 -8.02
N GLN A 114 1.78 -21.96 -7.19
CA GLN A 114 1.36 -21.74 -5.80
C GLN A 114 2.47 -21.10 -4.98
N ALA A 115 3.71 -21.59 -5.08
CA ALA A 115 4.85 -21.00 -4.39
C ALA A 115 5.11 -19.54 -4.81
N GLN A 116 4.80 -19.16 -6.06
CA GLN A 116 4.88 -17.77 -6.53
C GLN A 116 3.71 -16.94 -6.00
N ALA A 117 2.49 -17.48 -5.98
CA ALA A 117 1.32 -16.84 -5.41
C ALA A 117 1.53 -16.53 -3.93
N ASP A 118 2.05 -17.48 -3.16
CA ASP A 118 2.31 -17.33 -1.72
C ASP A 118 3.34 -16.21 -1.44
N ARG A 119 4.42 -16.16 -2.22
CA ARG A 119 5.43 -15.10 -2.10
C ARG A 119 4.85 -13.73 -2.39
N LEU A 120 4.05 -13.60 -3.44
CA LEU A 120 3.41 -12.35 -3.83
C LEU A 120 2.35 -11.93 -2.81
N ALA A 121 1.55 -12.87 -2.31
CA ALA A 121 0.58 -12.61 -1.24
C ALA A 121 1.26 -12.09 0.03
N ALA A 122 2.36 -12.73 0.44
CA ALA A 122 3.14 -12.29 1.59
C ALA A 122 3.75 -10.89 1.39
N GLN A 123 4.22 -10.55 0.18
CA GLN A 123 4.69 -9.21 -0.15
C GLN A 123 3.57 -8.17 0.00
N VAL A 124 2.41 -8.41 -0.61
CA VAL A 124 1.24 -7.53 -0.51
C VAL A 124 0.80 -7.34 0.94
N ALA A 125 0.77 -8.41 1.73
CA ALA A 125 0.42 -8.35 3.15
C ALA A 125 1.41 -7.48 3.94
N ARG A 126 2.71 -7.59 3.69
CA ARG A 126 3.73 -6.74 4.34
C ARG A 126 3.59 -5.28 3.97
N THR A 127 3.38 -4.96 2.68
CA THR A 127 3.17 -3.58 2.22
C THR A 127 1.92 -2.98 2.85
N ARG A 128 0.80 -3.72 2.90
CA ARG A 128 -0.43 -3.26 3.57
C ARG A 128 -0.24 -3.03 5.08
N SER A 129 0.46 -3.92 5.76
CA SER A 129 0.74 -3.77 7.20
C SER A 129 1.62 -2.55 7.48
N ARG A 130 2.58 -2.25 6.60
CA ARG A 130 3.40 -1.04 6.67
C ARG A 130 2.54 0.20 6.48
N LEU A 131 1.70 0.21 5.45
CA LEU A 131 0.76 1.31 5.17
C LEU A 131 -0.13 1.62 6.38
N VAL A 132 -0.73 0.61 6.99
CA VAL A 132 -1.60 0.80 8.17
C VAL A 132 -0.82 1.41 9.34
N ARG A 133 0.41 0.95 9.60
CA ARG A 133 1.25 1.52 10.68
C ARG A 133 1.63 2.97 10.40
N GLU A 134 2.03 3.29 9.18
CA GLU A 134 2.42 4.66 8.80
C GLU A 134 1.23 5.61 8.90
N LEU A 135 0.04 5.21 8.45
CA LEU A 135 -1.18 6.00 8.59
C LEU A 135 -1.56 6.22 10.08
N ALA A 136 -1.38 5.20 10.91
CA ALA A 136 -1.65 5.32 12.35
C ALA A 136 -0.67 6.28 13.03
N GLN A 137 0.61 6.21 12.71
CA GLN A 137 1.63 7.14 13.21
C GLN A 137 1.34 8.57 12.75
N ALA A 138 0.99 8.73 11.48
CA ALA A 138 0.60 9.98 10.90
C ALA A 138 -0.56 10.65 11.64
N ARG A 139 -1.60 9.87 11.86
CA ARG A 139 -2.78 10.34 12.61
C ARG A 139 -2.40 10.78 14.03
N ALA A 140 -1.53 10.03 14.70
CA ALA A 140 -1.06 10.37 16.03
C ALA A 140 -0.27 11.69 16.06
N HIS A 141 0.64 11.90 15.10
CA HIS A 141 1.40 13.15 14.99
C HIS A 141 0.51 14.35 14.69
N LEU A 142 -0.47 14.22 13.78
CA LEU A 142 -1.41 15.29 13.47
C LEU A 142 -2.30 15.62 14.67
N ALA A 143 -2.76 14.62 15.43
CA ALA A 143 -3.53 14.82 16.64
C ALA A 143 -2.72 15.59 17.70
N GLN A 144 -1.46 15.20 17.90
CA GLN A 144 -0.56 15.90 18.83
C GLN A 144 -0.32 17.35 18.40
N ALA A 145 -0.06 17.60 17.11
CA ALA A 145 0.12 18.96 16.59
C ALA A 145 -1.14 19.81 16.79
N ALA A 146 -2.33 19.24 16.58
CA ALA A 146 -3.60 19.92 16.81
C ALA A 146 -3.82 20.28 18.29
N GLU A 147 -3.44 19.39 19.23
CA GLU A 147 -3.53 19.68 20.68
C GLU A 147 -2.57 20.82 21.08
N VAL A 148 -1.32 20.79 20.57
CA VAL A 148 -0.36 21.87 20.84
C VAL A 148 -0.85 23.21 20.28
N ALA A 149 -1.46 23.21 19.10
CA ALA A 149 -2.04 24.42 18.51
C ALA A 149 -3.18 24.98 19.38
N ARG A 150 -4.12 24.13 19.85
CA ARG A 150 -5.24 24.54 20.71
C ARG A 150 -4.80 25.07 22.07
N ALA A 151 -3.77 24.48 22.66
CA ALA A 151 -3.29 24.92 23.98
C ALA A 151 -2.61 26.31 23.96
N ARG A 152 -2.37 26.87 22.78
CA ARG A 152 -1.71 28.16 22.60
C ARG A 152 -2.61 29.28 22.07
N THR A 153 -3.88 28.95 21.77
CA THR A 153 -4.96 29.91 21.49
C THR A 153 -5.76 30.22 22.73
#